data_f48049064cfa11548a2a8621aad45d8c
#
_entry.id   f48049064cfa11548a2a8621aad45d8c
#
_cell.length_a   1.000
_cell.length_b   1.000
_cell.length_c   1.000
_cell.angle_alpha   90.00
_cell.angle_beta   90.00
_cell.angle_gamma   90.00
#
_symmetry.space_group_name_H-M   'P 1'
#
loop_
_entity.id
_entity.type
_entity.pdbx_description
1 polymer ?
#
loop_
_entity_poly.entity_id
_entity_poly.type
_entity_poly.pdbx_seq_one_letter_code
_entity_poly.pdbx_strand_id
1 'polypeptide(L)'
;MDHSVTRRKACRLAISAAGATLAAVVLPACSNSHSGMSGKARLNVGVRSDIVGFSERNPNNGKYYGFEIDLANELANRLGYGGCSFTSVTPETREEMLSSEKVDCLIACYSISDERKKLFDFSAAYYTDSVILVVENTSLIQSFSQLKGGTIGTVSGTNAAPQLAAKFLELGLSDGIPQQQDAKSGNIDYDTWHLSQYASYAELSRALEAGDVDAMATDGAIAKTYLDDERTVLPDFGINPQRYAVATQKDSELSPKVAAEVRSMLKDKTIDTLIEKWN
;
A
#
# COMPACT_ATOMS: atom_id res chain seq x y z
N MET A 1 -42.73 49.37 10.60
CA MET A 1 -43.07 49.32 12.05
C MET A 1 -41.83 48.66 12.66
N ASP A 2 -40.84 49.41 13.04
CA ASP A 2 -40.72 50.30 14.19
C ASP A 2 -40.31 49.49 15.41
N HIS A 3 -39.27 49.71 15.92
CA HIS A 3 -38.45 50.55 16.82
C HIS A 3 -37.45 49.66 17.55
N SER A 4 -36.24 49.91 17.49
CA SER A 4 -35.33 50.94 18.12
C SER A 4 -34.88 50.55 19.52
N VAL A 5 -33.59 50.60 19.72
CA VAL A 5 -32.74 51.64 20.29
C VAL A 5 -32.24 51.36 21.72
N THR A 6 -30.96 51.24 21.84
CA THR A 6 -29.97 51.97 22.68
C THR A 6 -30.05 51.91 24.19
N ARG A 7 -28.95 51.66 24.91
CA ARG A 7 -28.13 52.70 25.59
C ARG A 7 -26.98 52.18 26.45
N ARG A 8 -25.88 52.73 26.16
CA ARG A 8 -24.66 52.90 26.99
C ARG A 8 -24.99 53.38 28.40
N LYS A 9 -24.17 52.99 29.37
CA LYS A 9 -23.66 53.95 30.39
C LYS A 9 -22.28 53.49 30.93
N ALA A 10 -21.34 54.34 30.80
CA ALA A 10 -20.04 54.35 31.48
C ALA A 10 -20.22 55.00 32.88
N CYS A 11 -19.49 54.55 33.84
CA CYS A 11 -19.15 55.36 35.01
C CYS A 11 -17.67 55.21 35.36
N ARG A 12 -17.01 56.32 35.41
CA ARG A 12 -15.62 56.54 35.82
C ARG A 12 -15.57 56.88 37.32
N LEU A 13 -14.32 56.81 37.85
CA LEU A 13 -13.73 57.41 39.09
C LEU A 13 -13.83 56.48 40.32
N ALA A 14 -12.80 56.32 41.18
CA ALA A 14 -11.77 57.24 41.57
C ALA A 14 -10.52 56.51 42.12
N ILE A 15 -9.41 57.22 42.08
CA ILE A 15 -8.07 56.94 42.56
C ILE A 15 -8.05 56.98 44.08
N SER A 16 -7.32 56.04 44.75
CA SER A 16 -6.67 56.29 46.02
C SER A 16 -5.36 55.48 46.11
N ALA A 17 -4.27 56.19 46.20
CA ALA A 17 -2.91 55.68 46.43
C ALA A 17 -2.71 55.43 47.90
N ALA A 18 -2.17 54.26 48.29
CA ALA A 18 -1.41 54.05 49.50
C ALA A 18 -0.38 52.95 49.26
N GLY A 19 0.89 53.26 49.39
CA GLY A 19 2.00 52.36 49.23
C GLY A 19 2.13 51.37 50.37
N ALA A 20 2.79 50.24 50.07
CA ALA A 20 3.75 49.62 51.00
C ALA A 20 4.30 48.29 50.40
N THR A 21 5.60 48.22 50.37
CA THR A 21 6.51 47.07 50.55
C THR A 21 6.42 45.91 49.57
N LEU A 22 7.46 45.87 48.71
CA LEU A 22 7.92 44.68 48.00
C LEU A 22 8.22 43.53 49.01
N ALA A 23 7.46 42.47 48.94
CA ALA A 23 7.92 41.16 49.31
C ALA A 23 7.98 40.32 48.03
N ALA A 24 9.18 40.12 47.52
CA ALA A 24 9.43 39.18 46.43
C ALA A 24 9.19 37.75 46.97
N VAL A 25 8.00 37.24 46.78
CA VAL A 25 7.72 35.81 46.94
C VAL A 25 8.25 35.13 45.67
N VAL A 26 9.45 34.58 45.79
CA VAL A 26 9.98 33.63 44.81
C VAL A 26 9.12 32.38 44.97
N LEU A 27 8.07 32.25 44.15
CA LEU A 27 7.41 30.98 43.93
C LEU A 27 8.39 30.05 43.21
N PRO A 28 8.76 28.89 43.78
CA PRO A 28 9.44 27.91 42.98
C PRO A 28 8.43 27.48 41.91
N ALA A 29 8.74 27.81 40.64
CA ALA A 29 8.12 27.16 39.52
C ALA A 29 8.45 25.68 39.67
N CYS A 30 7.54 24.91 40.27
CA CYS A 30 7.50 23.49 40.08
C CYS A 30 7.24 23.26 38.59
N SER A 31 8.33 23.20 37.83
CA SER A 31 8.30 22.49 36.55
C SER A 31 7.95 21.06 36.92
N ASN A 32 6.68 20.73 36.87
CA ASN A 32 6.23 19.38 36.75
C ASN A 32 6.81 18.89 35.42
N SER A 33 8.07 18.52 35.41
CA SER A 33 8.59 17.54 34.49
C SER A 33 7.80 16.27 34.76
N HIS A 34 6.63 16.17 34.17
CA HIS A 34 6.09 14.88 33.83
C HIS A 34 7.13 14.24 32.94
N SER A 35 8.04 13.50 33.55
CA SER A 35 8.75 12.40 32.91
C SER A 35 7.68 11.36 32.58
N GLY A 36 6.71 11.77 31.74
CA GLY A 36 5.90 10.85 30.99
C GLY A 36 6.90 10.05 30.19
N MET A 37 6.83 8.74 30.27
CA MET A 37 7.49 7.84 29.34
C MET A 37 7.23 8.41 27.95
N SER A 38 8.22 9.12 27.38
CA SER A 38 8.23 9.54 26.00
C SER A 38 8.34 8.25 25.22
N GLY A 39 7.19 7.63 24.91
CA GLY A 39 7.14 6.50 24.03
C GLY A 39 7.79 6.95 22.73
N LYS A 40 8.80 6.21 22.27
CA LYS A 40 9.37 6.46 20.96
C LYS A 40 8.23 6.54 19.94
N ALA A 41 8.32 7.46 18.98
CA ALA A 41 7.35 7.57 17.89
C ALA A 41 7.18 6.20 17.20
N ARG A 42 6.00 5.92 16.69
CA ARG A 42 5.72 4.71 15.91
C ARG A 42 5.82 5.02 14.42
N LEU A 43 6.34 4.08 13.66
CA LEU A 43 6.36 4.15 12.20
C LEU A 43 4.96 3.80 11.66
N ASN A 44 4.32 4.70 10.93
CA ASN A 44 3.02 4.44 10.30
C ASN A 44 3.23 3.77 8.94
N VAL A 45 2.85 2.51 8.83
CA VAL A 45 3.10 1.71 7.63
C VAL A 45 1.78 1.35 6.95
N GLY A 46 1.68 1.70 5.67
CA GLY A 46 0.62 1.20 4.80
C GLY A 46 0.94 -0.24 4.37
N VAL A 47 0.05 -1.18 4.72
CA VAL A 47 0.21 -2.60 4.44
C VAL A 47 -1.05 -3.18 3.81
N ARG A 48 -0.92 -4.29 3.08
CA ARG A 48 -2.08 -5.08 2.67
C ARG A 48 -2.71 -5.75 3.90
N SER A 49 -3.95 -6.19 3.75
CA SER A 49 -4.67 -6.88 4.83
C SER A 49 -5.27 -8.23 4.39
N ASP A 50 -5.00 -8.62 3.16
CA ASP A 50 -5.69 -9.70 2.41
C ASP A 50 -4.75 -10.66 1.68
N ILE A 51 -3.42 -10.59 1.91
CA ILE A 51 -2.45 -11.47 1.25
C ILE A 51 -1.84 -12.42 2.26
N VAL A 52 -2.28 -13.67 2.20
CA VAL A 52 -1.82 -14.75 3.09
C VAL A 52 -0.31 -14.94 2.96
N GLY A 53 0.38 -15.06 4.10
CA GLY A 53 1.83 -15.19 4.18
C GLY A 53 2.60 -13.87 4.02
N PHE A 54 2.05 -12.86 3.36
CA PHE A 54 2.69 -11.54 3.19
C PHE A 54 2.19 -10.50 4.18
N SER A 55 0.90 -10.17 4.13
CA SER A 55 0.28 -9.18 5.00
C SER A 55 -1.22 -9.48 5.10
N GLU A 56 -1.62 -10.07 6.19
CA GLU A 56 -2.99 -10.49 6.47
C GLU A 56 -3.46 -9.89 7.79
N ARG A 57 -4.69 -9.39 7.81
CA ARG A 57 -5.33 -8.90 9.05
C ARG A 57 -6.30 -9.95 9.58
N ASN A 58 -6.00 -10.47 10.76
CA ASN A 58 -6.88 -11.43 11.42
C ASN A 58 -8.20 -10.73 11.84
N PRO A 59 -9.35 -11.19 11.35
CA PRO A 59 -10.64 -10.55 11.61
C PRO A 59 -11.08 -10.64 13.09
N ASN A 60 -10.61 -11.67 13.83
CA ASN A 60 -11.03 -11.89 15.19
C ASN A 60 -10.32 -10.98 16.22
N ASN A 61 -9.07 -10.64 15.97
CA ASN A 61 -8.27 -9.85 16.91
C ASN A 61 -7.75 -8.53 16.32
N GLY A 62 -7.97 -8.29 15.02
CA GLY A 62 -7.56 -7.08 14.30
C GLY A 62 -6.05 -6.93 14.09
N LYS A 63 -5.24 -7.91 14.48
CA LYS A 63 -3.77 -7.88 14.33
C LYS A 63 -3.36 -8.30 12.93
N TYR A 64 -2.22 -7.75 12.49
CA TYR A 64 -1.60 -8.09 11.22
C TYR A 64 -0.52 -9.14 11.40
N TYR A 65 -0.36 -10.00 10.40
CA TYR A 65 0.60 -11.10 10.35
C TYR A 65 1.15 -11.22 8.93
N GLY A 66 2.35 -11.77 8.79
CA GLY A 66 2.97 -12.06 7.50
C GLY A 66 4.39 -11.51 7.38
N PHE A 67 5.02 -11.87 6.28
CA PHE A 67 6.39 -11.48 5.94
C PHE A 67 6.59 -9.97 5.96
N GLU A 68 5.71 -9.21 5.29
CA GLU A 68 5.81 -7.74 5.23
C GLU A 68 5.55 -7.07 6.58
N ILE A 69 4.76 -7.70 7.45
CA ILE A 69 4.53 -7.21 8.82
C ILE A 69 5.78 -7.36 9.68
N ASP A 70 6.45 -8.51 9.58
CA ASP A 70 7.71 -8.74 10.28
C ASP A 70 8.83 -7.85 9.72
N LEU A 71 8.90 -7.67 8.40
CA LEU A 71 9.82 -6.74 7.75
C LEU A 71 9.63 -5.30 8.24
N ALA A 72 8.37 -4.84 8.34
CA ALA A 72 8.04 -3.51 8.85
C ALA A 72 8.47 -3.32 10.30
N ASN A 73 8.22 -4.31 11.17
CA ASN A 73 8.62 -4.26 12.58
C ASN A 73 10.15 -4.23 12.73
N GLU A 74 10.88 -5.04 11.95
CA GLU A 74 12.34 -5.03 11.96
C GLU A 74 12.89 -3.70 11.43
N LEU A 75 12.32 -3.16 10.35
CA LEU A 75 12.68 -1.85 9.82
C LEU A 75 12.47 -0.75 10.87
N ALA A 76 11.31 -0.72 11.53
CA ALA A 76 11.01 0.25 12.58
C ALA A 76 11.99 0.15 13.76
N ASN A 77 12.35 -1.07 14.17
CA ASN A 77 13.33 -1.32 15.22
C ASN A 77 14.70 -0.74 14.85
N ARG A 78 15.21 -1.02 13.64
CA ARG A 78 16.50 -0.51 13.16
C ARG A 78 16.53 1.01 13.01
N LEU A 79 15.41 1.60 12.58
CA LEU A 79 15.24 3.05 12.51
C LEU A 79 15.06 3.72 13.89
N GLY A 80 14.97 2.95 14.98
CA GLY A 80 14.85 3.46 16.34
C GLY A 80 13.43 3.87 16.76
N TYR A 81 12.41 3.48 15.99
CA TYR A 81 11.01 3.68 16.38
C TYR A 81 10.59 2.74 17.55
N GLY A 82 9.50 3.06 18.22
CA GLY A 82 8.90 2.24 19.27
C GLY A 82 7.98 1.13 18.74
N GLY A 83 8.08 0.80 17.44
CA GLY A 83 7.25 -0.19 16.72
C GLY A 83 6.47 0.43 15.58
N CYS A 84 5.57 -0.35 14.96
CA CYS A 84 4.73 0.08 13.84
C CYS A 84 3.29 0.35 14.25
N SER A 85 2.66 1.30 13.57
CA SER A 85 1.21 1.42 13.43
C SER A 85 0.85 1.01 12.00
N PHE A 86 -0.05 0.04 11.85
CA PHE A 86 -0.41 -0.47 10.53
C PHE A 86 -1.74 0.11 10.07
N THR A 87 -1.75 0.56 8.81
CA THR A 87 -2.95 1.02 8.10
C THR A 87 -3.18 0.15 6.89
N SER A 88 -4.37 -0.46 6.78
CA SER A 88 -4.74 -1.23 5.59
C SER A 88 -4.83 -0.33 4.37
N VAL A 89 -4.18 -0.74 3.29
CA VAL A 89 -4.27 -0.11 1.99
C VAL A 89 -4.62 -1.13 0.90
N THR A 90 -5.28 -0.65 -0.14
CA THR A 90 -5.52 -1.42 -1.37
C THR A 90 -4.56 -0.97 -2.47
N PRO A 91 -4.43 -1.69 -3.58
CA PRO A 91 -3.66 -1.23 -4.73
C PRO A 91 -4.09 0.16 -5.23
N GLU A 92 -5.37 0.48 -5.14
CA GLU A 92 -5.94 1.74 -5.58
C GLU A 92 -5.69 2.90 -4.60
N THR A 93 -5.71 2.63 -3.28
CA THR A 93 -5.63 3.68 -2.26
C THR A 93 -4.22 3.96 -1.74
N ARG A 94 -3.26 3.02 -1.90
CA ARG A 94 -1.94 3.10 -1.27
C ARG A 94 -1.13 4.34 -1.67
N GLU A 95 -1.21 4.74 -2.94
CA GLU A 95 -0.47 5.91 -3.44
C GLU A 95 -1.01 7.21 -2.85
N GLU A 96 -2.34 7.37 -2.74
CA GLU A 96 -2.96 8.51 -2.06
C GLU A 96 -2.62 8.54 -0.57
N MET A 97 -2.64 7.38 0.10
CA MET A 97 -2.32 7.29 1.53
C MET A 97 -0.88 7.72 1.83
N LEU A 98 0.07 7.39 0.94
CA LEU A 98 1.46 7.83 1.07
C LEU A 98 1.61 9.32 0.71
N SER A 99 1.03 9.78 -0.40
CA SER A 99 1.12 11.17 -0.86
C SER A 99 0.49 12.16 0.12
N SER A 100 -0.58 11.76 0.81
CA SER A 100 -1.29 12.57 1.81
C SER A 100 -0.73 12.45 3.23
N GLU A 101 0.44 11.82 3.41
CA GLU A 101 1.13 11.64 4.69
C GLU A 101 0.31 10.90 5.76
N LYS A 102 -0.70 10.14 5.35
CA LYS A 102 -1.47 9.26 6.26
C LYS A 102 -0.65 8.05 6.71
N VAL A 103 0.36 7.68 5.91
CA VAL A 103 1.37 6.69 6.25
C VAL A 103 2.76 7.24 5.93
N ASP A 104 3.77 6.81 6.68
CA ASP A 104 5.16 7.24 6.50
C ASP A 104 5.84 6.45 5.37
N CYS A 105 5.43 5.20 5.16
CA CYS A 105 5.92 4.34 4.09
C CYS A 105 4.88 3.27 3.70
N LEU A 106 5.11 2.64 2.54
CA LEU A 106 4.36 1.47 2.06
C LEU A 106 5.24 0.23 2.08
N ILE A 107 4.72 -0.85 2.66
CA ILE A 107 5.22 -2.22 2.55
C ILE A 107 3.99 -3.08 2.22
N ALA A 108 3.66 -3.19 0.91
CA ALA A 108 2.32 -3.57 0.48
C ALA A 108 2.31 -4.28 -0.89
N CYS A 109 3.20 -5.26 -1.11
CA CYS A 109 3.46 -5.88 -2.42
C CYS A 109 3.60 -4.80 -3.51
N TYR A 110 4.39 -3.74 -3.21
CA TYR A 110 4.44 -2.56 -4.05
C TYR A 110 5.64 -2.60 -4.98
N SER A 111 5.38 -2.95 -6.24
CA SER A 111 6.42 -3.09 -7.27
C SER A 111 6.98 -1.75 -7.69
N ILE A 112 8.30 -1.72 -7.87
CA ILE A 112 9.02 -0.59 -8.47
C ILE A 112 8.59 -0.47 -9.94
N SER A 113 8.19 0.72 -10.39
CA SER A 113 8.06 1.10 -11.81
C SER A 113 8.62 2.49 -12.05
N ASP A 114 8.88 2.82 -13.32
CA ASP A 114 9.45 4.13 -13.66
C ASP A 114 8.43 5.26 -13.44
N GLU A 115 7.13 4.99 -13.60
CA GLU A 115 6.05 5.91 -13.28
C GLU A 115 6.01 6.19 -11.78
N ARG A 116 6.07 5.15 -10.96
CA ARG A 116 6.04 5.26 -9.50
C ARG A 116 7.27 5.95 -8.93
N LYS A 117 8.45 5.75 -9.53
CA LYS A 117 9.69 6.47 -9.14
C LYS A 117 9.60 7.98 -9.35
N LYS A 118 8.74 8.46 -10.23
CA LYS A 118 8.50 9.90 -10.40
C LYS A 118 7.79 10.50 -9.19
N LEU A 119 6.98 9.70 -8.49
CA LEU A 119 6.13 10.11 -7.39
C LEU A 119 6.71 9.79 -6.00
N PHE A 120 7.48 8.69 -5.91
CA PHE A 120 7.95 8.13 -4.64
C PHE A 120 9.41 7.71 -4.72
N ASP A 121 10.06 7.66 -3.55
CA ASP A 121 11.36 7.03 -3.40
C ASP A 121 11.20 5.56 -3.00
N PHE A 122 12.12 4.72 -3.46
CA PHE A 122 12.10 3.29 -3.22
C PHE A 122 13.39 2.80 -2.57
N SER A 123 13.27 1.85 -1.67
CA SER A 123 14.41 1.07 -1.20
C SER A 123 14.93 0.12 -2.30
N ALA A 124 15.98 -0.62 -2.02
CA ALA A 124 16.26 -1.85 -2.76
C ALA A 124 15.07 -2.82 -2.65
N ALA A 125 14.88 -3.67 -3.66
CA ALA A 125 13.82 -4.67 -3.62
C ALA A 125 14.07 -5.67 -2.49
N TYR A 126 13.04 -5.92 -1.66
CA TYR A 126 13.07 -6.94 -0.61
C TYR A 126 12.51 -8.28 -1.07
N TYR A 127 11.76 -8.29 -2.17
CA TYR A 127 11.18 -9.49 -2.77
C TYR A 127 11.13 -9.35 -4.30
N THR A 128 11.24 -10.48 -5.01
CA THR A 128 11.10 -10.51 -6.47
C THR A 128 10.10 -11.58 -6.85
N ASP A 129 9.13 -11.21 -7.65
CA ASP A 129 8.02 -12.03 -8.09
C ASP A 129 7.83 -11.92 -9.62
N SER A 130 6.74 -12.53 -10.12
CA SER A 130 6.30 -12.49 -11.52
C SER A 130 4.79 -12.30 -11.59
N VAL A 131 4.29 -11.56 -12.55
CA VAL A 131 2.86 -11.67 -12.91
C VAL A 131 2.66 -12.99 -13.64
N ILE A 132 1.69 -13.75 -13.17
CA ILE A 132 1.27 -15.04 -13.72
C ILE A 132 -0.20 -15.00 -14.11
N LEU A 133 -0.63 -15.98 -14.89
CA LEU A 133 -2.05 -16.21 -15.23
C LEU A 133 -2.55 -17.46 -14.52
N VAL A 134 -3.66 -17.30 -13.81
CA VAL A 134 -4.40 -18.39 -13.15
C VAL A 134 -5.70 -18.60 -13.87
N VAL A 135 -6.04 -19.86 -14.15
CA VAL A 135 -7.26 -20.28 -14.84
C VAL A 135 -7.99 -21.36 -14.02
N GLU A 136 -9.30 -21.47 -14.20
CA GLU A 136 -10.06 -22.60 -13.68
C GLU A 136 -9.75 -23.87 -14.50
N ASN A 137 -9.60 -25.02 -13.82
CA ASN A 137 -9.35 -26.29 -14.48
C ASN A 137 -10.50 -26.71 -15.42
N THR A 138 -11.72 -26.29 -15.09
CA THR A 138 -12.91 -26.53 -15.89
C THR A 138 -12.92 -25.77 -17.22
N SER A 139 -12.11 -24.71 -17.36
CA SER A 139 -11.99 -23.96 -18.62
C SER A 139 -11.24 -24.71 -19.72
N LEU A 140 -10.48 -25.75 -19.33
CA LEU A 140 -9.61 -26.55 -20.22
C LEU A 140 -8.52 -25.71 -20.94
N ILE A 141 -8.25 -24.49 -20.46
CA ILE A 141 -7.17 -23.63 -20.96
C ILE A 141 -5.86 -24.14 -20.37
N GLN A 142 -4.91 -24.51 -21.25
CA GLN A 142 -3.61 -25.09 -20.88
C GLN A 142 -2.43 -24.21 -21.30
N SER A 143 -2.68 -23.20 -22.12
CA SER A 143 -1.66 -22.26 -22.60
C SER A 143 -2.24 -20.86 -22.76
N PHE A 144 -1.41 -19.83 -22.63
CA PHE A 144 -1.88 -18.46 -22.78
C PHE A 144 -2.35 -18.12 -24.22
N SER A 145 -1.87 -18.85 -25.23
CA SER A 145 -2.34 -18.67 -26.61
C SER A 145 -3.82 -18.98 -26.81
N GLN A 146 -4.40 -19.81 -25.93
CA GLN A 146 -5.83 -20.14 -25.95
C GLN A 146 -6.70 -19.00 -25.36
N LEU A 147 -6.10 -18.00 -24.75
CA LEU A 147 -6.80 -16.81 -24.26
C LEU A 147 -7.07 -15.76 -25.36
N LYS A 148 -6.73 -16.06 -26.62
CA LYS A 148 -7.07 -15.17 -27.74
C LYS A 148 -8.60 -15.04 -27.86
N GLY A 149 -9.08 -13.81 -27.87
CA GLY A 149 -10.52 -13.47 -27.84
C GLY A 149 -11.14 -13.53 -26.44
N GLY A 150 -10.37 -13.95 -25.44
CA GLY A 150 -10.83 -14.08 -24.06
C GLY A 150 -10.66 -12.79 -23.24
N THR A 151 -11.18 -12.89 -22.02
CA THR A 151 -11.13 -11.81 -21.03
C THR A 151 -10.15 -12.15 -19.92
N ILE A 152 -9.18 -11.25 -19.70
CA ILE A 152 -8.22 -11.38 -18.60
C ILE A 152 -8.57 -10.36 -17.52
N GLY A 153 -8.78 -10.85 -16.31
CA GLY A 153 -9.08 -10.01 -15.16
C GLY A 153 -7.81 -9.61 -14.40
N THR A 154 -7.80 -8.39 -13.87
CA THR A 154 -6.77 -7.90 -12.93
C THR A 154 -7.37 -6.93 -11.92
N VAL A 155 -6.59 -6.49 -10.94
CA VAL A 155 -7.04 -5.55 -9.91
C VAL A 155 -6.58 -4.13 -10.25
N SER A 156 -7.50 -3.16 -10.15
CA SER A 156 -7.23 -1.74 -10.35
C SER A 156 -6.09 -1.24 -9.45
N GLY A 157 -5.26 -0.31 -9.95
CA GLY A 157 -4.11 0.24 -9.21
C GLY A 157 -2.90 -0.70 -9.14
N THR A 158 -2.94 -1.88 -9.80
CA THR A 158 -1.78 -2.78 -9.93
C THR A 158 -0.99 -2.49 -11.21
N ASN A 159 0.22 -3.06 -11.32
CA ASN A 159 1.01 -3.00 -12.55
C ASN A 159 0.60 -4.05 -13.59
N ALA A 160 -0.30 -4.97 -13.26
CA ALA A 160 -0.61 -6.10 -14.14
C ALA A 160 -1.22 -5.64 -15.46
N ALA A 161 -2.19 -4.71 -15.44
CA ALA A 161 -2.86 -4.23 -16.65
C ALA A 161 -1.89 -3.67 -17.72
N PRO A 162 -1.06 -2.66 -17.44
CA PRO A 162 -0.12 -2.13 -18.42
C PRO A 162 0.96 -3.14 -18.83
N GLN A 163 1.36 -4.04 -17.95
CA GLN A 163 2.34 -5.07 -18.24
C GLN A 163 1.79 -6.17 -19.13
N LEU A 164 0.52 -6.56 -18.97
CA LEU A 164 -0.17 -7.47 -19.88
C LEU A 164 -0.22 -6.90 -21.30
N ALA A 165 -0.66 -5.65 -21.46
CA ALA A 165 -0.72 -4.98 -22.75
C ALA A 165 0.66 -4.92 -23.43
N ALA A 166 1.70 -4.53 -22.68
CA ALA A 166 3.07 -4.50 -23.18
C ALA A 166 3.59 -5.90 -23.57
N LYS A 167 3.27 -6.94 -22.76
CA LYS A 167 3.68 -8.32 -23.03
C LYS A 167 3.00 -8.89 -24.26
N PHE A 168 1.70 -8.62 -24.46
CA PHE A 168 0.97 -9.09 -25.63
C PHE A 168 1.45 -8.40 -26.91
N LEU A 169 1.81 -7.11 -26.83
CA LEU A 169 2.46 -6.41 -27.94
C LEU A 169 3.84 -7.02 -28.24
N GLU A 170 4.69 -7.26 -27.23
CA GLU A 170 6.00 -7.90 -27.37
C GLU A 170 5.90 -9.26 -28.09
N LEU A 171 4.89 -10.06 -27.74
CA LEU A 171 4.65 -11.38 -28.30
C LEU A 171 3.95 -11.35 -29.68
N GLY A 172 3.59 -10.18 -30.18
CA GLY A 172 2.88 -10.02 -31.44
C GLY A 172 1.44 -10.58 -31.42
N LEU A 173 0.84 -10.67 -30.23
CA LEU A 173 -0.51 -11.19 -30.01
C LEU A 173 -1.58 -10.11 -30.05
N SER A 174 -1.18 -8.85 -29.90
CA SER A 174 -2.02 -7.67 -29.95
C SER A 174 -1.22 -6.50 -30.52
N ASP A 175 -1.90 -5.53 -31.13
CA ASP A 175 -1.28 -4.27 -31.55
C ASP A 175 -1.02 -3.32 -30.35
N GLY A 176 -1.51 -3.69 -29.16
CA GLY A 176 -1.37 -2.91 -27.92
C GLY A 176 -2.19 -1.62 -27.89
N ILE A 177 -3.04 -1.39 -28.91
CA ILE A 177 -3.85 -0.18 -29.02
C ILE A 177 -5.25 -0.44 -28.45
N PRO A 178 -5.66 0.28 -27.39
CA PRO A 178 -7.03 0.19 -26.89
C PRO A 178 -8.05 0.59 -27.97
N GLN A 179 -8.97 -0.32 -28.28
CA GLN A 179 -10.08 -0.06 -29.22
C GLN A 179 -11.24 0.62 -28.50
N GLN A 180 -11.50 0.20 -27.27
CA GLN A 180 -12.50 0.80 -26.38
C GLN A 180 -11.98 0.77 -24.94
N GLN A 181 -12.26 1.84 -24.21
CA GLN A 181 -11.96 1.92 -22.77
C GLN A 181 -13.15 2.48 -22.03
N ASP A 182 -13.62 1.77 -21.02
CA ASP A 182 -14.61 2.26 -20.07
C ASP A 182 -13.92 3.07 -18.96
N ALA A 183 -14.11 4.36 -18.96
CA ALA A 183 -13.50 5.27 -17.97
C ALA A 183 -13.99 5.01 -16.53
N LYS A 184 -15.13 4.34 -16.33
CA LYS A 184 -15.69 4.08 -15.00
C LYS A 184 -15.14 2.79 -14.40
N SER A 185 -15.12 1.70 -15.16
CA SER A 185 -14.62 0.39 -14.71
C SER A 185 -13.12 0.22 -14.94
N GLY A 186 -12.54 0.99 -15.86
CA GLY A 186 -11.16 0.80 -16.31
C GLY A 186 -10.99 -0.37 -17.27
N ASN A 187 -12.08 -1.04 -17.67
CA ASN A 187 -12.02 -2.14 -18.63
C ASN A 187 -11.58 -1.64 -20.01
N ILE A 188 -10.82 -2.47 -20.72
CA ILE A 188 -10.25 -2.10 -22.00
C ILE A 188 -10.45 -3.26 -22.98
N ASP A 189 -10.96 -2.94 -24.17
CA ASP A 189 -11.00 -3.86 -25.29
C ASP A 189 -9.80 -3.61 -26.20
N TYR A 190 -9.06 -4.66 -26.47
CA TYR A 190 -7.99 -4.71 -27.47
C TYR A 190 -8.45 -5.50 -28.70
N ASP A 191 -7.62 -5.52 -29.73
CA ASP A 191 -7.91 -6.22 -31.00
C ASP A 191 -8.10 -7.74 -30.87
N THR A 192 -7.45 -8.35 -29.88
CA THR A 192 -7.39 -9.82 -29.72
C THR A 192 -7.73 -10.31 -28.31
N TRP A 193 -8.05 -9.43 -27.36
CA TRP A 193 -8.36 -9.79 -25.98
C TRP A 193 -9.06 -8.66 -25.25
N HIS A 194 -9.65 -8.96 -24.09
CA HIS A 194 -10.35 -8.00 -23.25
C HIS A 194 -9.69 -7.95 -21.87
N LEU A 195 -9.57 -6.76 -21.31
CA LEU A 195 -9.11 -6.53 -19.95
C LEU A 195 -10.27 -6.11 -19.07
N SER A 196 -10.54 -6.87 -18.03
CA SER A 196 -11.50 -6.50 -16.97
C SER A 196 -10.78 -6.15 -15.68
N GLN A 197 -11.14 -5.03 -15.05
CA GLN A 197 -10.54 -4.57 -13.81
C GLN A 197 -11.52 -4.67 -12.64
N TYR A 198 -11.03 -5.17 -11.51
CA TYR A 198 -11.79 -5.40 -10.28
C TYR A 198 -11.22 -4.58 -9.12
N ALA A 199 -12.05 -4.26 -8.13
CA ALA A 199 -11.61 -3.46 -6.98
C ALA A 199 -10.74 -4.28 -5.99
N SER A 200 -10.88 -5.62 -5.99
CA SER A 200 -10.14 -6.51 -5.08
C SER A 200 -9.84 -7.86 -5.73
N TYR A 201 -8.82 -8.55 -5.19
CA TYR A 201 -8.52 -9.92 -5.61
C TYR A 201 -9.63 -10.91 -5.25
N ALA A 202 -10.37 -10.68 -4.18
CA ALA A 202 -11.52 -11.51 -3.83
C ALA A 202 -12.66 -11.37 -4.84
N GLU A 203 -12.89 -10.19 -5.40
CA GLU A 203 -13.85 -10.00 -6.50
C GLU A 203 -13.37 -10.64 -7.79
N LEU A 204 -12.10 -10.43 -8.14
CA LEU A 204 -11.47 -11.05 -9.31
C LEU A 204 -11.52 -12.58 -9.23
N SER A 205 -11.22 -13.16 -8.06
CA SER A 205 -11.29 -14.62 -7.83
C SER A 205 -12.70 -15.16 -8.05
N ARG A 206 -13.73 -14.45 -7.57
CA ARG A 206 -15.12 -14.84 -7.82
C ARG A 206 -15.53 -14.69 -9.29
N ALA A 207 -15.02 -13.69 -9.97
CA ALA A 207 -15.25 -13.50 -11.39
C ALA A 207 -14.62 -14.62 -12.23
N LEU A 208 -13.44 -15.10 -11.82
CA LEU A 208 -12.81 -16.28 -12.44
C LEU A 208 -13.66 -17.55 -12.23
N GLU A 209 -14.10 -17.79 -11.01
CA GLU A 209 -14.99 -18.92 -10.65
C GLU A 209 -16.33 -18.88 -11.42
N ALA A 210 -16.89 -17.68 -11.60
CA ALA A 210 -18.14 -17.48 -12.34
C ALA A 210 -17.99 -17.58 -13.87
N GLY A 211 -16.75 -17.55 -14.40
CA GLY A 211 -16.47 -17.51 -15.83
C GLY A 211 -16.68 -16.12 -16.46
N ASP A 212 -16.75 -15.06 -15.65
CA ASP A 212 -16.80 -13.67 -16.14
C ASP A 212 -15.44 -13.23 -16.72
N VAL A 213 -14.37 -13.90 -16.32
CA VAL A 213 -13.03 -13.80 -16.91
C VAL A 213 -12.48 -15.20 -17.16
N ASP A 214 -11.69 -15.35 -18.21
CA ASP A 214 -11.05 -16.62 -18.61
C ASP A 214 -9.74 -16.86 -17.82
N ALA A 215 -9.10 -15.80 -17.38
CA ALA A 215 -7.89 -15.87 -16.58
C ALA A 215 -7.79 -14.71 -15.59
N MET A 216 -7.18 -14.97 -14.44
CA MET A 216 -6.79 -13.95 -13.45
C MET A 216 -5.29 -13.66 -13.58
N ALA A 217 -4.93 -12.40 -13.86
CA ALA A 217 -3.56 -11.94 -13.88
C ALA A 217 -3.19 -11.32 -12.53
N THR A 218 -2.19 -11.88 -11.86
CA THR A 218 -1.73 -11.43 -10.55
C THR A 218 -0.28 -11.84 -10.30
N ASP A 219 0.36 -11.24 -9.31
CA ASP A 219 1.69 -11.66 -8.87
C ASP A 219 1.60 -13.04 -8.20
N GLY A 220 2.61 -13.87 -8.39
CA GLY A 220 2.64 -15.25 -7.92
C GLY A 220 2.46 -15.39 -6.40
N ALA A 221 3.06 -14.49 -5.62
CA ALA A 221 2.90 -14.45 -4.17
C ALA A 221 1.45 -14.17 -3.75
N ILE A 222 0.75 -13.31 -4.50
CA ILE A 222 -0.67 -13.00 -4.27
C ILE A 222 -1.54 -14.16 -4.72
N ALA A 223 -1.22 -14.78 -5.86
CA ALA A 223 -1.94 -15.94 -6.39
C ALA A 223 -2.06 -17.09 -5.36
N LYS A 224 -1.02 -17.33 -4.55
CA LYS A 224 -1.03 -18.36 -3.50
C LYS A 224 -2.24 -18.26 -2.56
N THR A 225 -2.78 -17.05 -2.35
CA THR A 225 -3.97 -16.84 -1.51
C THR A 225 -5.25 -17.37 -2.16
N TYR A 226 -5.27 -17.51 -3.49
CA TYR A 226 -6.45 -17.82 -4.29
C TYR A 226 -6.31 -19.11 -5.09
N LEU A 227 -5.16 -19.79 -5.00
CA LEU A 227 -4.94 -21.11 -5.61
C LEU A 227 -5.53 -22.19 -4.71
N ASP A 228 -6.24 -23.10 -5.33
CA ASP A 228 -6.82 -24.32 -4.76
C ASP A 228 -6.70 -25.48 -5.77
N ASP A 229 -7.34 -26.60 -5.49
CA ASP A 229 -7.30 -27.79 -6.35
C ASP A 229 -8.10 -27.62 -7.67
N GLU A 230 -8.91 -26.56 -7.79
CA GLU A 230 -9.74 -26.27 -8.95
C GLU A 230 -9.05 -25.31 -9.94
N ARG A 231 -7.87 -24.77 -9.58
CA ARG A 231 -7.16 -23.74 -10.35
C ARG A 231 -5.76 -24.16 -10.75
N THR A 232 -5.33 -23.66 -11.90
CA THR A 232 -4.00 -23.93 -12.44
C THR A 232 -3.33 -22.63 -12.88
N VAL A 233 -2.02 -22.52 -12.62
CA VAL A 233 -1.16 -21.48 -13.18
C VAL A 233 -0.76 -21.91 -14.59
N LEU A 234 -0.91 -21.03 -15.58
CA LEU A 234 -0.45 -21.29 -16.94
C LEU A 234 1.09 -21.32 -16.97
N PRO A 235 1.71 -22.46 -17.37
CA PRO A 235 3.14 -22.66 -17.21
C PRO A 235 3.99 -21.89 -18.25
N ASP A 236 3.38 -21.48 -19.34
CA ASP A 236 4.02 -20.82 -20.48
C ASP A 236 3.91 -19.28 -20.46
N PHE A 237 3.43 -18.72 -19.34
CA PHE A 237 3.26 -17.29 -19.20
C PHE A 237 3.87 -16.75 -17.89
N GLY A 238 4.58 -15.64 -18.02
CA GLY A 238 5.09 -14.89 -16.89
C GLY A 238 5.64 -13.54 -17.33
N ILE A 239 5.44 -12.54 -16.49
CA ILE A 239 6.03 -11.21 -16.66
C ILE A 239 6.95 -10.95 -15.50
N ASN A 240 8.25 -10.92 -15.75
CA ASN A 240 9.32 -10.76 -14.78
C ASN A 240 10.12 -9.47 -15.02
N PRO A 241 10.77 -8.94 -13.98
CA PRO A 241 10.54 -9.17 -12.55
C PRO A 241 9.53 -8.19 -11.94
N GLN A 242 8.73 -8.66 -11.00
CA GLN A 242 7.97 -7.79 -10.09
C GLN A 242 8.82 -7.56 -8.83
N ARG A 243 9.44 -6.40 -8.70
CA ARG A 243 10.36 -6.08 -7.59
C ARG A 243 9.65 -5.27 -6.52
N TYR A 244 9.27 -5.91 -5.40
CA TYR A 244 8.65 -5.22 -4.27
C TYR A 244 9.70 -4.48 -3.45
N ALA A 245 9.39 -3.23 -3.11
CA ALA A 245 10.26 -2.39 -2.31
C ALA A 245 9.46 -1.54 -1.32
N VAL A 246 10.13 -1.06 -0.29
CA VAL A 246 9.55 -0.06 0.61
C VAL A 246 9.51 1.27 -0.13
N ALA A 247 8.32 1.85 -0.23
CA ALA A 247 8.14 3.18 -0.81
C ALA A 247 7.95 4.24 0.29
N THR A 248 8.55 5.40 0.09
CA THR A 248 8.44 6.59 0.94
C THR A 248 8.06 7.79 0.08
N GLN A 249 7.59 8.84 0.70
CA GLN A 249 7.34 10.10 -0.02
C GLN A 249 8.61 10.57 -0.72
N LYS A 250 8.41 11.19 -1.87
CA LYS A 250 9.51 11.71 -2.67
C LYS A 250 10.33 12.73 -1.90
N ASP A 251 11.65 12.59 -1.93
CA ASP A 251 12.62 13.48 -1.29
C ASP A 251 12.46 13.65 0.23
N SER A 252 11.79 12.70 0.91
CA SER A 252 11.62 12.75 2.37
C SER A 252 12.91 12.43 3.11
N GLU A 253 13.06 12.97 4.33
CA GLU A 253 14.18 12.64 5.21
C GLU A 253 14.21 11.15 5.63
N LEU A 254 13.08 10.48 5.52
CA LEU A 254 12.94 9.05 5.82
C LEU A 254 13.52 8.18 4.70
N SER A 255 13.42 8.62 3.44
CA SER A 255 13.83 7.85 2.25
C SER A 255 15.25 7.30 2.32
N PRO A 256 16.29 8.11 2.58
CA PRO A 256 17.66 7.59 2.65
C PRO A 256 17.88 6.63 3.83
N LYS A 257 17.19 6.84 4.95
CA LYS A 257 17.28 5.98 6.14
C LYS A 257 16.68 4.60 5.86
N VAL A 258 15.46 4.57 5.31
CA VAL A 258 14.79 3.33 4.87
C VAL A 258 15.63 2.58 3.84
N ALA A 259 16.15 3.28 2.83
CA ALA A 259 16.97 2.67 1.80
C ALA A 259 18.29 2.09 2.37
N ALA A 260 18.87 2.70 3.39
CA ALA A 260 20.08 2.19 4.06
C ALA A 260 19.77 0.92 4.87
N GLU A 261 18.69 0.94 5.65
CA GLU A 261 18.32 -0.21 6.50
C GLU A 261 17.87 -1.41 5.68
N VAL A 262 17.08 -1.23 4.62
CA VAL A 262 16.71 -2.34 3.73
C VAL A 262 17.94 -2.96 3.07
N ARG A 263 18.92 -2.16 2.61
CA ARG A 263 20.20 -2.69 2.11
C ARG A 263 20.98 -3.45 3.19
N SER A 264 20.96 -2.97 4.43
CA SER A 264 21.58 -3.67 5.56
C SER A 264 20.93 -5.03 5.81
N MET A 265 19.58 -5.08 5.84
CA MET A 265 18.81 -6.31 6.03
C MET A 265 18.96 -7.33 4.90
N LEU A 266 19.18 -6.87 3.67
CA LEU A 266 19.56 -7.75 2.55
C LEU A 266 20.97 -8.33 2.74
N LYS A 267 21.92 -7.49 3.18
CA LYS A 267 23.32 -7.89 3.35
C LYS A 267 23.51 -8.89 4.50
N ASP A 268 22.81 -8.69 5.61
CA ASP A 268 22.94 -9.55 6.80
C ASP A 268 21.96 -10.74 6.80
N LYS A 269 21.24 -10.95 5.70
CA LYS A 269 20.32 -12.07 5.50
C LYS A 269 19.06 -12.05 6.37
N THR A 270 18.75 -10.93 7.01
CA THR A 270 17.51 -10.77 7.78
C THR A 270 16.29 -10.99 6.89
N ILE A 271 16.28 -10.40 5.68
CA ILE A 271 15.16 -10.56 4.74
C ILE A 271 15.01 -12.01 4.30
N ASP A 272 16.10 -12.70 3.98
CA ASP A 272 16.07 -14.12 3.60
C ASP A 272 15.44 -14.97 4.73
N THR A 273 15.85 -14.73 5.98
CA THR A 273 15.30 -15.42 7.17
C THR A 273 13.80 -15.15 7.36
N LEU A 274 13.35 -13.92 7.10
CA LEU A 274 11.92 -13.59 7.18
C LEU A 274 11.12 -14.28 6.07
N ILE A 275 11.68 -14.36 4.86
CA ILE A 275 11.04 -15.09 3.75
C ILE A 275 10.93 -16.58 4.10
N GLU A 276 11.99 -17.21 4.59
CA GLU A 276 11.98 -18.63 5.00
C GLU A 276 10.95 -18.92 6.10
N LYS A 277 10.73 -17.97 7.01
CA LYS A 277 9.72 -18.10 8.08
C LYS A 277 8.29 -18.18 7.56
N TRP A 278 8.00 -17.53 6.42
CA TRP A 278 6.64 -17.37 5.90
C TRP A 278 6.34 -18.13 4.61
N ASN A 279 7.33 -18.86 4.04
CA ASN A 279 7.16 -19.75 2.87
C ASN A 279 6.66 -21.15 3.21
#